data_a5d21c037af12870765a7f0b6fe495c4
#
_entry.id   a5d21c037af12870765a7f0b6fe495c4
#
_cell.length_a   1.000
_cell.length_b   1.000
_cell.length_c   1.000
_cell.angle_alpha   90.00
_cell.angle_beta   90.00
_cell.angle_gamma   90.00
#
_symmetry.space_group_name_H-M   'P 1'
#
loop_
_entity.id
_entity.type
_entity.pdbx_description
1 polymer ?
#
loop_
_entity_poly.entity_id
_entity_poly.type
_entity_poly.pdbx_seq_one_letter_code
_entity_poly.pdbx_strand_id
1 'polypeptide(L)'
;MYRNIKVIAFDADDTLWVNEPFFRDAENEFCKLLKNYISEEDCKQLLFDVEIKNLPLYGYGIKPFTLSLIEAAIALSKNGIPLETVSKIIELGKEMLSKPIKLIDGIEETLIKLSSKYRLVMATKGDLLDQERKLKKSGLENYFHHIEVMSDKQPDNYQKLLQHLDITSNQFLMIGNSLKSDVLPVLEIGAYAIHIPFHITWEHEMVTKKVSHHQFNKIASASELLQLL
;
A
#
# COMPACT_ATOMS: atom_id res chain seq x y z
N MET A 1 -12.06 23.83 5.71
CA MET A 1 -11.85 23.08 4.46
C MET A 1 -12.77 21.86 4.38
N TYR A 2 -12.89 21.03 5.40
CA TYR A 2 -13.54 19.70 5.38
C TYR A 2 -15.00 19.65 5.85
N ARG A 3 -15.77 20.74 5.78
CA ARG A 3 -17.13 20.87 6.36
C ARG A 3 -18.18 19.90 5.79
N ASN A 4 -17.99 19.42 4.57
CA ASN A 4 -18.96 18.55 3.88
C ASN A 4 -18.54 17.07 3.86
N ILE A 5 -17.39 16.72 4.47
CA ILE A 5 -16.91 15.34 4.48
C ILE A 5 -17.87 14.44 5.24
N LYS A 6 -18.26 13.34 4.64
CA LYS A 6 -19.07 12.26 5.23
C LYS A 6 -18.30 10.97 5.37
N VAL A 7 -17.38 10.71 4.42
CA VAL A 7 -16.58 9.50 4.36
C VAL A 7 -15.10 9.88 4.35
N ILE A 8 -14.35 9.23 5.22
CA ILE A 8 -12.90 9.29 5.25
C ILE A 8 -12.36 7.90 4.89
N ALA A 9 -11.60 7.83 3.81
CA ALA A 9 -10.91 6.62 3.43
C ALA A 9 -9.45 6.67 3.89
N PHE A 10 -8.96 5.56 4.41
CA PHE A 10 -7.56 5.36 4.76
C PHE A 10 -6.96 4.32 3.82
N ASP A 11 -5.80 4.61 3.29
CA ASP A 11 -4.93 3.56 2.79
C ASP A 11 -4.48 2.67 3.95
N ALA A 12 -4.01 1.46 3.65
CA ALA A 12 -3.67 0.49 4.68
C ALA A 12 -2.14 0.38 4.90
N ASP A 13 -1.41 -0.06 3.90
CA ASP A 13 0.01 -0.36 3.99
C ASP A 13 0.83 0.93 4.10
N ASP A 14 1.64 1.05 5.16
CA ASP A 14 2.41 2.26 5.50
C ASP A 14 1.58 3.51 5.83
N THR A 15 0.26 3.31 6.03
CA THR A 15 -0.68 4.32 6.55
C THR A 15 -1.31 3.88 7.86
N LEU A 16 -1.87 2.67 7.94
CA LEU A 16 -2.42 2.06 9.16
C LEU A 16 -1.37 1.21 9.89
N TRP A 17 -0.56 0.49 9.14
CA TRP A 17 0.48 -0.41 9.65
C TRP A 17 1.72 -0.43 8.76
N VAL A 18 2.85 -0.79 9.34
CA VAL A 18 4.14 -0.91 8.66
C VAL A 18 4.11 -2.06 7.66
N ASN A 19 4.56 -1.82 6.44
CA ASN A 19 4.57 -2.81 5.36
C ASN A 19 5.85 -2.78 4.50
N GLU A 20 6.22 -1.65 3.91
CA GLU A 20 7.35 -1.53 2.97
C GLU A 20 8.69 -2.04 3.55
N PRO A 21 9.04 -1.81 4.82
CA PRO A 21 10.25 -2.39 5.42
C PRO A 21 10.33 -3.91 5.29
N PHE A 22 9.21 -4.63 5.32
CA PHE A 22 9.20 -6.10 5.18
C PHE A 22 9.51 -6.54 3.74
N PHE A 23 9.09 -5.75 2.75
CA PHE A 23 9.47 -5.99 1.35
C PHE A 23 10.95 -5.75 1.15
N ARG A 24 11.52 -4.67 1.70
CA ARG A 24 12.97 -4.38 1.64
C ARG A 24 13.80 -5.46 2.30
N ASP A 25 13.37 -5.99 3.43
CA ASP A 25 14.04 -7.10 4.09
C ASP A 25 14.03 -8.35 3.20
N ALA A 26 12.90 -8.68 2.59
CA ALA A 26 12.76 -9.83 1.69
C ALA A 26 13.58 -9.66 0.40
N GLU A 27 13.63 -8.46 -0.20
CA GLU A 27 14.54 -8.15 -1.32
C GLU A 27 16.01 -8.43 -0.95
N ASN A 28 16.43 -7.95 0.22
CA ASN A 28 17.81 -8.13 0.67
C ASN A 28 18.14 -9.62 0.88
N GLU A 29 17.23 -10.40 1.49
CA GLU A 29 17.41 -11.84 1.64
C GLU A 29 17.41 -12.56 0.27
N PHE A 30 16.54 -12.17 -0.65
CA PHE A 30 16.54 -12.68 -2.02
C PHE A 30 17.88 -12.42 -2.72
N CYS A 31 18.40 -11.20 -2.66
CA CYS A 31 19.69 -10.88 -3.28
C CYS A 31 20.84 -11.69 -2.65
N LYS A 32 20.79 -11.96 -1.34
CA LYS A 32 21.79 -12.85 -0.68
C LYS A 32 21.70 -14.28 -1.21
N LEU A 33 20.50 -14.80 -1.47
CA LEU A 33 20.35 -16.15 -2.08
C LEU A 33 20.99 -16.23 -3.45
N LEU A 34 21.00 -15.13 -4.22
CA LEU A 34 21.47 -15.07 -5.59
C LEU A 34 22.87 -14.48 -5.74
N LYS A 35 23.59 -14.19 -4.65
CA LYS A 35 24.93 -13.55 -4.66
C LYS A 35 25.99 -14.22 -5.55
N ASN A 36 25.84 -15.52 -5.84
CA ASN A 36 26.75 -16.26 -6.70
C ASN A 36 26.45 -16.06 -8.21
N TYR A 37 25.33 -15.45 -8.55
CA TYR A 37 24.87 -15.25 -9.92
C TYR A 37 24.97 -13.80 -10.36
N ILE A 38 24.79 -12.84 -9.42
CA ILE A 38 24.65 -11.42 -9.74
C ILE A 38 25.06 -10.55 -8.55
N SER A 39 25.45 -9.29 -8.80
CA SER A 39 25.68 -8.29 -7.76
C SER A 39 24.36 -7.93 -7.06
N GLU A 40 24.41 -7.39 -5.83
CA GLU A 40 23.21 -6.97 -5.10
C GLU A 40 22.47 -5.84 -5.82
N GLU A 41 23.20 -4.87 -6.38
CA GLU A 41 22.63 -3.73 -7.10
C GLU A 41 21.88 -4.18 -8.36
N ASP A 42 22.53 -5.01 -9.20
CA ASP A 42 21.90 -5.53 -10.41
C ASP A 42 20.72 -6.46 -10.09
N CYS A 43 20.80 -7.20 -8.97
CA CYS A 43 19.70 -8.06 -8.50
C CYS A 43 18.46 -7.26 -8.16
N LYS A 44 18.61 -6.15 -7.42
CA LYS A 44 17.51 -5.25 -7.08
C LYS A 44 16.89 -4.60 -8.31
N GLN A 45 17.73 -4.15 -9.26
CA GLN A 45 17.23 -3.57 -10.51
C GLN A 45 16.45 -4.59 -11.33
N LEU A 46 16.98 -5.79 -11.50
CA LEU A 46 16.28 -6.85 -12.23
C LEU A 46 14.96 -7.23 -11.57
N LEU A 47 14.94 -7.36 -10.24
CA LEU A 47 13.73 -7.68 -9.51
C LEU A 47 12.69 -6.59 -9.74
N PHE A 48 13.06 -5.32 -9.62
CA PHE A 48 12.17 -4.19 -9.90
C PHE A 48 11.59 -4.25 -11.32
N ASP A 49 12.42 -4.51 -12.34
CA ASP A 49 11.98 -4.62 -13.73
C ASP A 49 10.97 -5.77 -13.92
N VAL A 50 11.20 -6.92 -13.25
CA VAL A 50 10.29 -8.06 -13.28
C VAL A 50 8.98 -7.74 -12.58
N GLU A 51 9.02 -7.09 -11.41
CA GLU A 51 7.82 -6.66 -10.67
C GLU A 51 6.95 -5.72 -11.51
N ILE A 52 7.56 -4.68 -12.11
CA ILE A 52 6.83 -3.71 -12.94
C ILE A 52 6.19 -4.39 -14.15
N LYS A 53 6.89 -5.33 -14.79
CA LYS A 53 6.34 -6.12 -15.89
C LYS A 53 5.17 -7.00 -15.46
N ASN A 54 5.23 -7.52 -14.24
CA ASN A 54 4.24 -8.46 -13.71
C ASN A 54 3.01 -7.78 -13.08
N LEU A 55 3.10 -6.48 -12.70
CA LEU A 55 1.99 -5.75 -12.09
C LEU A 55 0.67 -5.85 -12.87
N PRO A 56 0.63 -5.67 -14.21
CA PRO A 56 -0.62 -5.79 -14.96
C PRO A 56 -1.21 -7.20 -14.98
N LEU A 57 -0.40 -8.24 -14.70
CA LEU A 57 -0.81 -9.65 -14.74
C LEU A 57 -1.18 -10.16 -13.35
N TYR A 58 -0.35 -9.87 -12.35
CA TYR A 58 -0.47 -10.45 -11.01
C TYR A 58 -1.04 -9.48 -9.98
N GLY A 59 -1.02 -8.17 -10.27
CA GLY A 59 -1.43 -7.14 -9.32
C GLY A 59 -0.40 -6.92 -8.21
N TYR A 60 -0.87 -6.37 -7.09
CA TYR A 60 -0.06 -5.98 -5.93
C TYR A 60 -0.11 -7.02 -4.81
N GLY A 61 0.90 -7.02 -3.93
CA GLY A 61 0.93 -7.78 -2.69
C GLY A 61 1.99 -8.88 -2.65
N ILE A 62 2.05 -9.59 -1.51
CA ILE A 62 3.12 -10.56 -1.21
C ILE A 62 3.12 -11.75 -2.19
N LYS A 63 1.95 -12.25 -2.60
CA LYS A 63 1.88 -13.39 -3.54
C LYS A 63 2.43 -13.02 -4.93
N PRO A 64 1.98 -11.91 -5.58
CA PRO A 64 2.60 -11.38 -6.79
C PRO A 64 4.10 -11.12 -6.66
N PHE A 65 4.52 -10.52 -5.56
CA PHE A 65 5.94 -10.30 -5.27
C PHE A 65 6.73 -11.63 -5.23
N THR A 66 6.21 -12.64 -4.53
CA THR A 66 6.86 -13.96 -4.46
C THR A 66 6.99 -14.62 -5.85
N LEU A 67 5.98 -14.49 -6.71
CA LEU A 67 6.05 -14.96 -8.09
C LEU A 67 7.14 -14.21 -8.87
N SER A 68 7.23 -12.88 -8.70
CA SER A 68 8.27 -12.07 -9.34
C SER A 68 9.68 -12.44 -8.86
N LEU A 69 9.86 -12.75 -7.57
CA LEU A 69 11.13 -13.28 -7.04
C LEU A 69 11.52 -14.60 -7.73
N ILE A 70 10.57 -15.52 -7.92
CA ILE A 70 10.82 -16.81 -8.58
C ILE A 70 11.19 -16.59 -10.05
N GLU A 71 10.44 -15.76 -10.77
CA GLU A 71 10.71 -15.45 -12.19
C GLU A 71 12.08 -14.79 -12.37
N ALA A 72 12.44 -13.82 -11.53
CA ALA A 72 13.73 -13.16 -11.53
C ALA A 72 14.87 -14.17 -11.31
N ALA A 73 14.72 -15.07 -10.33
CA ALA A 73 15.71 -16.10 -10.04
C ALA A 73 15.91 -17.09 -11.20
N ILE A 74 14.82 -17.52 -11.85
CA ILE A 74 14.87 -18.38 -13.03
C ILE A 74 15.58 -17.68 -14.20
N ALA A 75 15.24 -16.41 -14.46
CA ALA A 75 15.83 -15.63 -15.54
C ALA A 75 17.34 -15.44 -15.35
N LEU A 76 17.79 -15.12 -14.14
CA LEU A 76 19.21 -14.93 -13.81
C LEU A 76 20.04 -16.19 -13.98
N SER A 77 19.52 -17.31 -13.56
CA SER A 77 20.24 -18.57 -13.58
C SER A 77 20.22 -19.27 -14.94
N LYS A 78 19.61 -18.66 -15.96
CA LYS A 78 19.37 -19.30 -17.27
C LYS A 78 18.71 -20.68 -17.14
N ASN A 79 17.70 -20.77 -16.29
CA ASN A 79 16.94 -21.99 -15.90
C ASN A 79 17.77 -23.04 -15.12
N GLY A 80 18.94 -22.66 -14.57
CA GLY A 80 19.79 -23.55 -13.77
C GLY A 80 19.67 -23.34 -12.25
N ILE A 81 18.59 -22.67 -11.75
CA ILE A 81 18.44 -22.44 -10.32
C ILE A 81 18.11 -23.73 -9.58
N PRO A 82 18.79 -24.04 -8.44
CA PRO A 82 18.45 -25.20 -7.63
C PRO A 82 17.04 -25.10 -7.05
N LEU A 83 16.32 -26.22 -7.03
CA LEU A 83 14.99 -26.29 -6.41
C LEU A 83 15.00 -25.87 -4.93
N GLU A 84 16.12 -26.10 -4.23
CA GLU A 84 16.30 -25.62 -2.87
C GLU A 84 16.21 -24.09 -2.76
N THR A 85 16.79 -23.36 -3.74
CA THR A 85 16.71 -21.90 -3.78
C THR A 85 15.28 -21.44 -4.06
N VAL A 86 14.58 -22.11 -4.98
CA VAL A 86 13.14 -21.83 -5.21
C VAL A 86 12.32 -22.06 -3.95
N SER A 87 12.58 -23.15 -3.21
CA SER A 87 11.91 -23.44 -1.95
C SER A 87 12.16 -22.33 -0.91
N LYS A 88 13.39 -21.82 -0.80
CA LYS A 88 13.72 -20.70 0.10
C LYS A 88 12.99 -19.41 -0.29
N ILE A 89 12.85 -19.12 -1.58
CA ILE A 89 12.08 -17.95 -2.06
C ILE A 89 10.59 -18.09 -1.67
N ILE A 90 10.02 -19.27 -1.81
CA ILE A 90 8.63 -19.52 -1.39
C ILE A 90 8.48 -19.33 0.13
N GLU A 91 9.45 -19.81 0.92
CA GLU A 91 9.41 -19.61 2.37
C GLU A 91 9.53 -18.13 2.75
N LEU A 92 10.35 -17.32 2.06
CA LEU A 92 10.37 -15.86 2.25
C LEU A 92 8.97 -15.24 2.09
N GLY A 93 8.25 -15.62 1.02
CA GLY A 93 6.86 -15.16 0.83
C GLY A 93 5.91 -15.57 1.96
N LYS A 94 6.03 -16.81 2.45
CA LYS A 94 5.23 -17.30 3.59
C LYS A 94 5.58 -16.58 4.89
N GLU A 95 6.85 -16.31 5.12
CA GLU A 95 7.31 -15.54 6.29
C GLU A 95 6.75 -14.12 6.27
N MET A 96 6.77 -13.44 5.11
CA MET A 96 6.14 -12.13 4.95
C MET A 96 4.64 -12.18 5.31
N LEU A 97 3.90 -13.17 4.79
CA LEU A 97 2.48 -13.38 5.11
C LEU A 97 2.20 -13.64 6.59
N SER A 98 3.18 -14.14 7.34
CA SER A 98 3.06 -14.46 8.77
C SER A 98 3.52 -13.34 9.70
N LYS A 99 4.18 -12.29 9.20
CA LYS A 99 4.67 -11.16 9.99
C LYS A 99 3.59 -10.59 10.91
N PRO A 100 3.95 -10.17 12.11
CA PRO A 100 3.03 -9.45 13.00
C PRO A 100 2.68 -8.09 12.41
N ILE A 101 1.46 -7.64 12.66
CA ILE A 101 1.04 -6.28 12.28
C ILE A 101 1.57 -5.28 13.31
N LYS A 102 2.31 -4.29 12.81
CA LYS A 102 2.80 -3.17 13.62
C LYS A 102 2.07 -1.91 13.19
N LEU A 103 1.18 -1.41 14.05
CA LEU A 103 0.44 -0.20 13.78
C LEU A 103 1.36 1.02 13.67
N ILE A 104 0.96 1.98 12.84
CA ILE A 104 1.57 3.32 12.80
C ILE A 104 1.16 4.08 14.06
N ASP A 105 2.10 4.81 14.64
CA ASP A 105 1.90 5.53 15.89
C ASP A 105 0.72 6.52 15.79
N GLY A 106 -0.16 6.49 16.79
CA GLY A 106 -1.33 7.37 16.90
C GLY A 106 -2.51 7.02 15.99
N ILE A 107 -2.40 5.97 15.14
CA ILE A 107 -3.49 5.63 14.20
C ILE A 107 -4.73 5.12 14.92
N GLU A 108 -4.58 4.22 15.90
CA GLU A 108 -5.72 3.65 16.62
C GLU A 108 -6.55 4.73 17.34
N GLU A 109 -5.89 5.61 18.10
CA GLU A 109 -6.56 6.72 18.78
C GLU A 109 -7.27 7.66 17.79
N THR A 110 -6.66 7.88 16.63
CA THR A 110 -7.24 8.70 15.57
C THR A 110 -8.50 8.06 15.00
N LEU A 111 -8.46 6.74 14.69
CA LEU A 111 -9.62 6.01 14.18
C LEU A 111 -10.77 5.98 15.21
N ILE A 112 -10.48 5.76 16.50
CA ILE A 112 -11.49 5.81 17.59
C ILE A 112 -12.25 7.13 17.55
N LYS A 113 -11.54 8.26 17.47
CA LYS A 113 -12.17 9.59 17.49
C LYS A 113 -12.91 9.92 16.20
N LEU A 114 -12.35 9.53 15.04
CA LEU A 114 -12.96 9.82 13.74
C LEU A 114 -14.17 8.93 13.44
N SER A 115 -14.18 7.67 13.87
CA SER A 115 -15.30 6.74 13.66
C SER A 115 -16.60 7.16 14.33
N SER A 116 -16.52 8.01 15.37
CA SER A 116 -17.71 8.59 16.03
C SER A 116 -18.38 9.71 15.22
N LYS A 117 -17.68 10.29 14.23
CA LYS A 117 -18.15 11.45 13.46
C LYS A 117 -18.32 11.16 11.96
N TYR A 118 -17.53 10.22 11.42
CA TYR A 118 -17.43 9.94 9.99
C TYR A 118 -17.60 8.46 9.70
N ARG A 119 -18.09 8.12 8.52
CA ARG A 119 -17.98 6.76 8.02
C ARG A 119 -16.55 6.54 7.57
N LEU A 120 -15.83 5.61 8.22
CA LEU A 120 -14.47 5.25 7.84
C LEU A 120 -14.47 4.11 6.84
N VAL A 121 -13.59 4.19 5.85
CA VAL A 121 -13.39 3.18 4.80
C VAL A 121 -11.91 2.84 4.74
N MET A 122 -11.56 1.57 4.64
CA MET A 122 -10.21 1.16 4.24
C MET A 122 -10.19 1.02 2.72
N ALA A 123 -9.34 1.79 2.03
CA ALA A 123 -9.20 1.76 0.58
C ALA A 123 -7.75 1.44 0.23
N THR A 124 -7.46 0.20 -0.14
CA THR A 124 -6.12 -0.33 -0.31
C THR A 124 -5.94 -1.07 -1.63
N LYS A 125 -4.70 -1.29 -2.05
CA LYS A 125 -4.33 -2.24 -3.11
C LYS A 125 -3.85 -3.55 -2.48
N GLY A 126 -3.75 -4.60 -3.26
CA GLY A 126 -3.15 -5.85 -2.82
C GLY A 126 -4.04 -7.08 -2.98
N ASP A 127 -3.62 -8.17 -2.37
CA ASP A 127 -4.39 -9.41 -2.33
C ASP A 127 -5.52 -9.32 -1.28
N LEU A 128 -6.76 -9.58 -1.70
CA LEU A 128 -7.94 -9.48 -0.84
C LEU A 128 -7.77 -10.26 0.47
N LEU A 129 -7.39 -11.53 0.38
CA LEU A 129 -7.24 -12.40 1.55
C LEU A 129 -6.15 -11.89 2.51
N ASP A 130 -5.08 -11.32 1.96
CA ASP A 130 -4.00 -10.77 2.78
C ASP A 130 -4.42 -9.48 3.49
N GLN A 131 -5.11 -8.58 2.81
CA GLN A 131 -5.58 -7.33 3.38
C GLN A 131 -6.66 -7.57 4.47
N GLU A 132 -7.61 -8.48 4.24
CA GLU A 132 -8.60 -8.89 5.25
C GLU A 132 -7.92 -9.50 6.49
N ARG A 133 -6.91 -10.36 6.28
CA ARG A 133 -6.14 -10.96 7.37
C ARG A 133 -5.35 -9.92 8.16
N LYS A 134 -4.68 -8.98 7.49
CA LYS A 134 -3.94 -7.87 8.12
C LYS A 134 -4.90 -7.02 8.96
N LEU A 135 -6.03 -6.62 8.40
CA LEU A 135 -7.03 -5.81 9.10
C LEU A 135 -7.55 -6.52 10.35
N LYS A 136 -7.90 -7.80 10.25
CA LYS A 136 -8.34 -8.58 11.41
C LYS A 136 -7.25 -8.70 12.48
N LYS A 137 -6.00 -8.97 12.08
CA LYS A 137 -4.86 -9.06 13.01
C LYS A 137 -4.50 -7.72 13.63
N SER A 138 -4.77 -6.61 12.97
CA SER A 138 -4.51 -5.26 13.48
C SER A 138 -5.44 -4.86 14.63
N GLY A 139 -6.59 -5.51 14.75
CA GLY A 139 -7.65 -5.12 15.69
C GLY A 139 -8.47 -3.90 15.26
N LEU A 140 -8.20 -3.34 14.07
CA LEU A 140 -8.84 -2.09 13.60
C LEU A 140 -10.14 -2.32 12.84
N GLU A 141 -10.54 -3.58 12.58
CA GLU A 141 -11.71 -3.94 11.76
C GLU A 141 -12.99 -3.21 12.16
N ASN A 142 -13.25 -3.10 13.46
CA ASN A 142 -14.48 -2.51 13.99
C ASN A 142 -14.61 -1.00 13.77
N TYR A 143 -13.56 -0.30 13.37
CA TYR A 143 -13.61 1.13 13.07
C TYR A 143 -14.06 1.41 11.64
N PHE A 144 -13.97 0.43 10.73
CA PHE A 144 -14.28 0.59 9.32
C PHE A 144 -15.69 0.12 8.98
N HIS A 145 -16.42 0.99 8.31
CA HIS A 145 -17.77 0.71 7.79
C HIS A 145 -17.69 -0.12 6.49
N HIS A 146 -16.64 0.04 5.71
CA HIS A 146 -16.42 -0.63 4.43
C HIS A 146 -14.93 -0.86 4.17
N ILE A 147 -14.63 -1.94 3.46
CA ILE A 147 -13.28 -2.31 3.04
C ILE A 147 -13.30 -2.44 1.53
N GLU A 148 -12.50 -1.63 0.84
CA GLU A 148 -12.33 -1.68 -0.61
C GLU A 148 -10.91 -2.08 -0.94
N VAL A 149 -10.74 -3.27 -1.54
CA VAL A 149 -9.47 -3.73 -2.08
C VAL A 149 -9.48 -3.54 -3.59
N MET A 150 -8.74 -2.55 -4.05
CA MET A 150 -8.70 -2.14 -5.46
C MET A 150 -7.59 -2.86 -6.22
N SER A 151 -7.84 -3.17 -7.48
CA SER A 151 -6.80 -3.68 -8.40
C SER A 151 -5.72 -2.63 -8.67
N ASP A 152 -6.12 -1.34 -8.72
CA ASP A 152 -5.25 -0.18 -8.78
C ASP A 152 -5.97 1.05 -8.20
N LYS A 153 -5.24 2.11 -7.88
CA LYS A 153 -5.77 3.37 -7.35
C LYS A 153 -5.68 4.48 -8.41
N GLN A 154 -6.51 4.34 -9.44
CA GLN A 154 -6.68 5.31 -10.52
C GLN A 154 -7.98 6.12 -10.33
N PRO A 155 -8.18 7.27 -11.01
CA PRO A 155 -9.41 8.06 -10.90
C PRO A 155 -10.69 7.24 -11.06
N ASP A 156 -10.73 6.33 -12.04
CA ASP A 156 -11.91 5.47 -12.30
C ASP A 156 -12.21 4.52 -11.14
N ASN A 157 -11.17 4.02 -10.44
CA ASN A 157 -11.35 3.15 -9.26
C ASN A 157 -11.99 3.94 -8.12
N TYR A 158 -11.53 5.17 -7.88
CA TYR A 158 -12.12 6.05 -6.87
C TYR A 158 -13.54 6.50 -7.24
N GLN A 159 -13.82 6.78 -8.52
CA GLN A 159 -15.20 7.09 -8.95
C GLN A 159 -16.16 5.92 -8.68
N LYS A 160 -15.74 4.67 -8.94
CA LYS A 160 -16.52 3.48 -8.60
C LYS A 160 -16.74 3.37 -7.10
N LEU A 161 -15.70 3.61 -6.28
CA LEU A 161 -15.85 3.63 -4.82
C LEU A 161 -16.86 4.68 -4.35
N LEU A 162 -16.83 5.91 -4.90
CA LEU A 162 -17.80 6.95 -4.55
C LEU A 162 -19.23 6.53 -4.91
N GLN A 163 -19.43 5.87 -6.05
CA GLN A 163 -20.74 5.32 -6.47
C GLN A 163 -21.22 4.22 -5.51
N HIS A 164 -20.36 3.28 -5.10
CA HIS A 164 -20.68 2.24 -4.12
C HIS A 164 -21.07 2.82 -2.76
N LEU A 165 -20.43 3.92 -2.36
CA LEU A 165 -20.69 4.58 -1.08
C LEU A 165 -21.88 5.55 -1.12
N ASP A 166 -22.46 5.79 -2.28
CA ASP A 166 -23.54 6.75 -2.55
C ASP A 166 -23.20 8.17 -2.06
N ILE A 167 -22.01 8.66 -2.46
CA ILE A 167 -21.51 10.00 -2.14
C ILE A 167 -20.92 10.72 -3.33
N THR A 168 -20.82 12.04 -3.22
CA THR A 168 -20.13 12.89 -4.19
C THR A 168 -18.69 13.17 -3.77
N SER A 169 -17.84 13.56 -4.71
CA SER A 169 -16.40 13.80 -4.47
C SER A 169 -16.13 14.80 -3.36
N ASN A 170 -16.94 15.87 -3.23
CA ASN A 170 -16.80 16.87 -2.17
C ASN A 170 -17.17 16.37 -0.75
N GLN A 171 -17.67 15.12 -0.63
CA GLN A 171 -17.99 14.44 0.61
C GLN A 171 -16.95 13.39 1.01
N PHE A 172 -15.92 13.21 0.18
CA PHE A 172 -14.89 12.18 0.33
C PHE A 172 -13.53 12.77 0.63
N LEU A 173 -12.83 12.18 1.59
CA LEU A 173 -11.45 12.49 1.95
C LEU A 173 -10.63 11.19 1.94
N MET A 174 -9.56 11.14 1.15
CA MET A 174 -8.58 10.07 1.18
C MET A 174 -7.37 10.47 2.02
N ILE A 175 -6.90 9.57 2.85
CA ILE A 175 -5.71 9.71 3.69
C ILE A 175 -4.76 8.56 3.36
N GLY A 176 -3.54 8.86 2.97
CA GLY A 176 -2.56 7.83 2.63
C GLY A 176 -1.13 8.33 2.53
N ASN A 177 -0.20 7.39 2.35
CA ASN A 177 1.23 7.66 2.27
C ASN A 177 1.74 7.84 0.83
N SER A 178 0.97 7.47 -0.18
CA SER A 178 1.38 7.57 -1.58
C SER A 178 0.79 8.79 -2.28
N LEU A 179 1.65 9.68 -2.76
CA LEU A 179 1.21 10.78 -3.63
C LEU A 179 0.60 10.26 -4.93
N LYS A 180 1.17 9.18 -5.50
CA LYS A 180 0.75 8.61 -6.77
C LYS A 180 -0.62 7.93 -6.68
N SER A 181 -0.84 7.16 -5.63
CA SER A 181 -2.01 6.30 -5.48
C SER A 181 -3.12 6.93 -4.64
N ASP A 182 -2.78 7.70 -3.57
CA ASP A 182 -3.78 8.20 -2.61
C ASP A 182 -4.12 9.67 -2.81
N VAL A 183 -3.27 10.42 -3.50
CA VAL A 183 -3.44 11.86 -3.61
C VAL A 183 -3.83 12.29 -5.02
N LEU A 184 -2.98 12.05 -6.00
CA LEU A 184 -3.19 12.58 -7.35
C LEU A 184 -4.51 12.12 -7.99
N PRO A 185 -4.88 10.82 -8.01
CA PRO A 185 -6.12 10.36 -8.62
C PRO A 185 -7.37 10.87 -7.87
N VAL A 186 -7.25 11.09 -6.56
CA VAL A 186 -8.33 11.62 -5.73
C VAL A 186 -8.59 13.09 -6.01
N LEU A 187 -7.52 13.89 -6.15
CA LEU A 187 -7.63 15.29 -6.54
C LEU A 187 -8.20 15.45 -7.96
N GLU A 188 -7.84 14.55 -8.87
CA GLU A 188 -8.34 14.56 -10.25
C GLU A 188 -9.86 14.40 -10.34
N ILE A 189 -10.46 13.60 -9.45
CA ILE A 189 -11.92 13.47 -9.36
C ILE A 189 -12.61 14.57 -8.53
N GLY A 190 -11.87 15.59 -8.09
CA GLY A 190 -12.39 16.71 -7.31
C GLY A 190 -12.68 16.36 -5.83
N ALA A 191 -12.06 15.34 -5.29
CA ALA A 191 -12.17 14.98 -3.88
C ALA A 191 -11.00 15.53 -3.06
N TYR A 192 -11.04 15.34 -1.75
CA TYR A 192 -10.02 15.82 -0.82
C TYR A 192 -8.98 14.73 -0.54
N ALA A 193 -7.72 15.14 -0.41
CA ALA A 193 -6.64 14.22 -0.06
C ALA A 193 -5.72 14.79 1.02
N ILE A 194 -5.31 13.95 1.96
CA ILE A 194 -4.28 14.24 2.96
C ILE A 194 -3.16 13.20 2.81
N HIS A 195 -1.96 13.71 2.62
CA HIS A 195 -0.75 12.90 2.55
C HIS A 195 -0.07 12.83 3.92
N ILE A 196 0.14 11.62 4.41
CA ILE A 196 0.96 11.31 5.59
C ILE A 196 2.16 10.52 5.09
N PRO A 197 3.31 11.14 4.83
CA PRO A 197 4.44 10.44 4.23
C PRO A 197 5.00 9.39 5.18
N PHE A 198 5.25 8.20 4.66
CA PHE A 198 6.03 7.18 5.33
C PHE A 198 7.52 7.34 4.97
N HIS A 199 8.43 6.92 5.84
CA HIS A 199 9.87 7.16 5.68
C HIS A 199 10.53 6.33 4.57
N ILE A 200 9.87 5.26 4.11
CA ILE A 200 10.27 4.44 2.96
C ILE A 200 9.11 4.44 1.95
N THR A 201 9.43 4.65 0.70
CA THR A 201 8.45 4.60 -0.39
C THR A 201 8.96 3.67 -1.48
N TRP A 202 8.13 2.77 -1.95
CA TRP A 202 8.45 1.93 -3.10
C TRP A 202 8.73 2.80 -4.33
N GLU A 203 9.77 2.48 -5.10
CA GLU A 203 10.23 3.30 -6.23
C GLU A 203 9.10 3.57 -7.24
N HIS A 204 8.27 2.58 -7.52
CA HIS A 204 7.10 2.71 -8.39
C HIS A 204 6.08 3.75 -7.92
N GLU A 205 5.99 4.03 -6.64
CA GLU A 205 5.07 5.01 -6.02
C GLU A 205 5.69 6.42 -5.88
N MET A 206 6.97 6.58 -6.24
CA MET A 206 7.66 7.87 -6.08
C MET A 206 7.12 8.91 -7.05
N VAL A 207 6.84 10.10 -6.52
CA VAL A 207 6.45 11.30 -7.27
C VAL A 207 7.45 12.42 -6.99
N THR A 208 8.12 12.89 -8.02
CA THR A 208 9.15 13.96 -7.90
C THR A 208 8.56 15.37 -7.96
N LYS A 209 7.35 15.52 -8.51
CA LYS A 209 6.70 16.82 -8.65
C LYS A 209 6.04 17.24 -7.33
N LYS A 210 6.21 18.53 -6.97
CA LYS A 210 5.50 19.12 -5.82
C LYS A 210 4.00 19.21 -6.14
N VAL A 211 3.18 18.62 -5.27
CA VAL A 211 1.72 18.72 -5.36
C VAL A 211 1.29 20.05 -4.72
N SER A 212 0.49 20.84 -5.44
CA SER A 212 -0.13 22.08 -4.95
C SER A 212 -1.58 22.11 -5.43
N HIS A 213 -2.53 21.95 -4.51
CA HIS A 213 -3.98 21.94 -4.81
C HIS A 213 -4.77 22.43 -3.59
N HIS A 214 -5.90 23.10 -3.81
CA HIS A 214 -6.72 23.66 -2.72
C HIS A 214 -7.41 22.58 -1.86
N GLN A 215 -7.59 21.35 -2.39
CA GLN A 215 -8.16 20.20 -1.69
C GLN A 215 -7.08 19.26 -1.14
N PHE A 216 -5.81 19.63 -1.22
CA PHE A 216 -4.68 18.84 -0.76
C PHE A 216 -4.11 19.41 0.55
N ASN A 217 -3.76 18.52 1.47
CA ASN A 217 -2.95 18.84 2.64
C ASN A 217 -1.88 17.77 2.85
N LYS A 218 -0.80 18.17 3.51
CA LYS A 218 0.27 17.27 3.95
C LYS A 218 0.49 17.48 5.44
N ILE A 219 0.51 16.39 6.20
CA ILE A 219 0.75 16.38 7.64
C ILE A 219 1.86 15.36 7.96
N ALA A 220 2.43 15.46 9.14
CA ALA A 220 3.54 14.59 9.53
C ALA A 220 3.08 13.30 10.23
N SER A 221 1.90 13.30 10.86
CA SER A 221 1.39 12.16 11.64
C SER A 221 -0.13 12.06 11.61
N ALA A 222 -0.65 10.87 11.91
CA ALA A 222 -2.08 10.63 11.97
C ALA A 222 -2.79 11.45 13.06
N SER A 223 -2.12 11.76 14.17
CA SER A 223 -2.69 12.55 15.27
C SER A 223 -3.06 13.97 14.87
N GLU A 224 -2.38 14.55 13.87
CA GLU A 224 -2.71 15.89 13.36
C GLU A 224 -4.08 15.95 12.66
N LEU A 225 -4.61 14.81 12.20
CA LEU A 225 -5.96 14.73 11.63
C LEU A 225 -7.02 15.24 12.59
N LEU A 226 -6.84 15.03 13.90
CA LEU A 226 -7.79 15.43 14.94
C LEU A 226 -7.89 16.96 15.14
N GLN A 227 -6.92 17.71 14.62
CA GLN A 227 -6.94 19.17 14.63
C GLN A 227 -7.56 19.74 13.35
N LEU A 228 -7.61 18.95 12.29
CA LEU A 228 -8.14 19.34 10.99
C LEU A 228 -9.60 18.97 10.78
N LEU A 229 -10.06 17.90 11.45
CA LEU A 229 -11.37 17.25 11.31
C LEU A 229 -12.17 17.29 12.62
#